data_387bcd1b90e16ba22c948624fb441573
#
_entry.id   387bcd1b90e16ba22c948624fb441573
#
_cell.length_a   1.000
_cell.length_b   1.000
_cell.length_c   1.000
_cell.angle_alpha   90.00
_cell.angle_beta   90.00
_cell.angle_gamma   90.00
#
_symmetry.space_group_name_H-M   'P 1'
#
loop_
_entity.id
_entity.type
_entity.pdbx_description
1 polymer ?
#
loop_
_entity_poly.entity_id
_entity_poly.type
_entity_poly.pdbx_seq_one_letter_code
_entity_poly.pdbx_strand_id
1 'polypeptide(L)'
;ALSLVVISFAAYIVRELGKTYEEKFYKALGGMPTTIILRFSDDTIDDITKVKYHKWLNEKIPDLQLPESEEEENLDSKSDSKYESVTKHLRIYANSHREQFPRVYQELKKYNYWRNLYGCKWYALSIYAILAIREILMVDKFGIADIFRNPVPKYTMLLVLVVWSILFCSIVSQKTVKRNAFDYAKTLLETVDVMSGDLEA
;
A
#
# COMPACT_ATOMS: atom_id res chain seq x y z
N ALA A 1 -9.39 10.32 -28.15
CA ALA A 1 -7.99 10.71 -27.92
C ALA A 1 -7.85 11.62 -26.68
N LEU A 2 -8.60 12.74 -26.54
CA LEU A 2 -8.51 13.67 -25.42
C LEU A 2 -8.81 13.01 -24.05
N SER A 3 -9.83 12.16 -23.98
CA SER A 3 -10.21 11.44 -22.75
C SER A 3 -9.10 10.54 -22.22
N LEU A 4 -8.36 9.87 -23.09
CA LEU A 4 -7.22 9.02 -22.69
C LEU A 4 -6.08 9.86 -22.09
N VAL A 5 -5.79 11.03 -22.64
CA VAL A 5 -4.77 11.94 -22.11
C VAL A 5 -5.16 12.43 -20.72
N VAL A 6 -6.42 12.84 -20.52
CA VAL A 6 -6.92 13.27 -19.21
C VAL A 6 -6.85 12.14 -18.17
N ILE A 7 -7.27 10.93 -18.53
CA ILE A 7 -7.22 9.76 -17.63
C ILE A 7 -5.78 9.42 -17.28
N SER A 8 -4.87 9.42 -18.26
CA SER A 8 -3.46 9.12 -18.02
C SER A 8 -2.81 10.16 -17.10
N PHE A 9 -3.13 11.44 -17.30
CA PHE A 9 -2.64 12.52 -16.45
C PHE A 9 -3.18 12.43 -15.02
N ALA A 10 -4.48 12.15 -14.87
CA ALA A 10 -5.08 11.93 -13.56
C ALA A 10 -4.44 10.72 -12.84
N ALA A 11 -4.24 9.61 -13.55
CA ALA A 11 -3.56 8.43 -13.00
C ALA A 11 -2.13 8.75 -12.56
N TYR A 12 -1.40 9.57 -13.32
CA TYR A 12 -0.06 10.03 -12.93
C TYR A 12 -0.10 10.85 -11.63
N ILE A 13 -1.01 11.84 -11.52
CA ILE A 13 -1.15 12.65 -10.31
C ILE A 13 -1.46 11.76 -9.09
N VAL A 14 -2.43 10.86 -9.21
CA VAL A 14 -2.83 9.95 -8.13
C VAL A 14 -1.65 9.08 -7.67
N ARG A 15 -0.81 8.62 -8.61
CA ARG A 15 0.40 7.87 -8.31
C ARG A 15 1.43 8.70 -7.54
N GLU A 16 1.66 9.94 -7.93
CA GLU A 16 2.64 10.82 -7.26
C GLU A 16 2.16 11.20 -5.84
N LEU A 17 0.86 11.47 -5.66
CA LEU A 17 0.28 11.67 -4.32
C LEU A 17 0.45 10.40 -3.45
N GLY A 18 0.27 9.22 -4.02
CA GLY A 18 0.51 7.95 -3.34
C GLY A 18 1.96 7.78 -2.90
N LYS A 19 2.94 8.11 -3.73
CA LYS A 19 4.37 8.05 -3.38
C LYS A 19 4.75 9.05 -2.27
N THR A 20 4.23 10.28 -2.35
CA THR A 20 4.47 11.29 -1.31
C THR A 20 3.91 10.84 0.05
N TYR A 21 2.76 10.14 0.03
CA TYR A 21 2.21 9.51 1.23
C TYR A 21 3.12 8.36 1.72
N GLU A 22 3.61 7.50 0.81
CA GLU A 22 4.46 6.35 1.11
C GLU A 22 5.72 6.73 1.90
N GLU A 23 6.39 7.82 1.52
CA GLU A 23 7.56 8.31 2.24
C GLU A 23 7.25 8.66 3.71
N LYS A 24 6.12 9.35 3.93
CA LYS A 24 5.65 9.69 5.29
C LYS A 24 5.23 8.44 6.06
N PHE A 25 4.59 7.51 5.38
CA PHE A 25 4.12 6.25 5.93
C PHE A 25 5.29 5.37 6.40
N TYR A 26 6.34 5.22 5.60
CA TYR A 26 7.52 4.45 5.98
C TYR A 26 8.28 5.09 7.14
N LYS A 27 8.40 6.41 7.17
CA LYS A 27 8.97 7.13 8.32
C LYS A 27 8.18 6.88 9.61
N ALA A 28 6.85 6.88 9.53
CA ALA A 28 5.97 6.64 10.68
C ALA A 28 6.00 5.17 11.15
N LEU A 29 6.28 4.21 10.25
CA LEU A 29 6.45 2.80 10.59
C LEU A 29 7.83 2.47 11.16
N GLY A 30 8.82 3.35 10.98
CA GLY A 30 10.21 3.07 11.36
C GLY A 30 10.99 2.26 10.32
N GLY A 31 10.52 2.22 9.06
CA GLY A 31 11.18 1.54 7.95
C GLY A 31 10.21 1.04 6.88
N MET A 32 10.75 0.46 5.81
CA MET A 32 9.95 -0.25 4.82
C MET A 32 9.38 -1.54 5.44
N PRO A 33 8.14 -1.97 5.09
CA PRO A 33 7.56 -3.20 5.61
C PRO A 33 8.46 -4.44 5.44
N THR A 34 9.15 -4.55 4.32
CA THR A 34 10.12 -5.63 4.05
C THR A 34 11.32 -5.60 4.99
N THR A 35 11.85 -4.42 5.31
CA THR A 35 12.93 -4.22 6.28
C THR A 35 12.45 -4.59 7.68
N ILE A 36 11.24 -4.14 8.06
CA ILE A 36 10.66 -4.43 9.37
C ILE A 36 10.49 -5.93 9.59
N ILE A 37 9.93 -6.65 8.61
CA ILE A 37 9.68 -8.10 8.71
C ILE A 37 10.99 -8.90 8.84
N LEU A 38 12.10 -8.42 8.27
CA LEU A 38 13.40 -9.07 8.38
C LEU A 38 14.07 -8.85 9.74
N ARG A 39 13.68 -7.83 10.50
CA ARG A 39 14.22 -7.62 11.86
C ARG A 39 13.78 -8.75 12.79
N PHE A 40 14.67 -9.18 13.67
CA PHE A 40 14.35 -10.18 14.71
C PHE A 40 13.31 -9.67 15.72
N SER A 41 13.18 -8.38 15.88
CA SER A 41 12.16 -7.74 16.74
C SER A 41 10.71 -7.77 16.19
N ASP A 42 10.49 -8.22 14.94
CA ASP A 42 9.16 -8.29 14.31
C ASP A 42 8.65 -9.74 14.29
N ASP A 43 7.41 -9.97 14.71
CA ASP A 43 6.79 -11.31 14.82
C ASP A 43 5.96 -11.71 13.58
N THR A 44 6.05 -10.98 12.47
CA THR A 44 5.26 -11.27 11.24
C THR A 44 5.64 -12.58 10.59
N ILE A 45 6.93 -12.95 10.68
CA ILE A 45 7.50 -14.23 10.28
C ILE A 45 8.18 -14.82 11.50
N ASP A 46 8.08 -16.13 11.70
CA ASP A 46 8.72 -16.82 12.82
C ASP A 46 10.26 -16.80 12.69
N ASP A 47 10.94 -16.88 13.83
CA ASP A 47 12.40 -16.73 13.91
C ASP A 47 13.14 -17.84 13.15
N ILE A 48 12.59 -19.07 13.10
CA ILE A 48 13.20 -20.18 12.36
C ILE A 48 13.25 -19.85 10.87
N THR A 49 12.14 -19.35 10.34
CA THR A 49 12.04 -18.91 8.94
C THR A 49 12.94 -17.72 8.66
N LYS A 50 13.03 -16.73 9.59
CA LYS A 50 13.94 -15.59 9.43
C LYS A 50 15.39 -16.03 9.33
N VAL A 51 15.85 -16.86 10.28
CA VAL A 51 17.23 -17.39 10.27
C VAL A 51 17.52 -18.14 8.98
N LYS A 52 16.56 -18.95 8.49
CA LYS A 52 16.68 -19.64 7.21
C LYS A 52 16.83 -18.66 6.04
N TYR A 53 16.00 -17.60 6.01
CA TYR A 53 16.08 -16.59 4.95
C TYR A 53 17.39 -15.83 5.00
N HIS A 54 17.85 -15.42 6.19
CA HIS A 54 19.12 -14.70 6.34
C HIS A 54 20.31 -15.56 5.90
N LYS A 55 20.35 -16.84 6.28
CA LYS A 55 21.42 -17.77 5.85
C LYS A 55 21.43 -17.95 4.33
N TRP A 56 20.28 -18.26 3.74
CA TRP A 56 20.18 -18.44 2.29
C TRP A 56 20.58 -17.17 1.53
N LEU A 57 20.16 -16.00 2.01
CA LEU A 57 20.52 -14.70 1.42
C LEU A 57 22.01 -14.41 1.57
N ASN A 58 22.63 -14.74 2.69
CA ASN A 58 24.08 -14.62 2.90
C ASN A 58 24.86 -15.52 1.93
N GLU A 59 24.37 -16.73 1.65
CA GLU A 59 25.00 -17.63 0.66
C GLU A 59 24.88 -17.08 -0.77
N LYS A 60 23.77 -16.45 -1.11
CA LYS A 60 23.54 -15.89 -2.46
C LYS A 60 24.14 -14.52 -2.69
N ILE A 61 24.29 -13.73 -1.62
CA ILE A 61 24.82 -12.36 -1.65
C ILE A 61 25.89 -12.20 -0.56
N PRO A 62 27.09 -12.79 -0.72
CA PRO A 62 28.11 -12.88 0.34
C PRO A 62 28.56 -11.54 0.92
N ASP A 63 28.52 -10.47 0.11
CA ASP A 63 28.98 -9.13 0.52
C ASP A 63 28.05 -8.44 1.54
N LEU A 64 26.84 -8.97 1.75
CA LEU A 64 25.83 -8.35 2.61
C LEU A 64 26.00 -8.67 4.09
N GLN A 65 26.37 -9.89 4.44
CA GLN A 65 26.56 -10.36 5.82
C GLN A 65 25.39 -9.98 6.73
N LEU A 66 24.20 -10.51 6.43
CA LEU A 66 23.00 -10.30 7.27
C LEU A 66 23.22 -10.93 8.64
N PRO A 67 22.74 -10.30 9.73
CA PRO A 67 22.78 -10.90 11.05
C PRO A 67 21.98 -12.20 11.08
N GLU A 68 22.47 -13.20 11.80
CA GLU A 68 21.81 -14.50 11.97
C GLU A 68 21.16 -14.66 13.35
N SER A 69 21.27 -13.63 14.20
CA SER A 69 20.64 -13.55 15.52
C SER A 69 20.27 -12.12 15.89
N GLU A 70 19.36 -11.98 16.85
CA GLU A 70 18.98 -10.67 17.41
C GLU A 70 20.17 -9.95 18.05
N GLU A 71 21.10 -10.69 18.66
CA GLU A 71 22.30 -10.13 19.27
C GLU A 71 23.21 -9.49 18.21
N GLU A 72 23.42 -10.17 17.09
CA GLU A 72 24.18 -9.65 15.96
C GLU A 72 23.49 -8.45 15.32
N GLU A 73 22.15 -8.48 15.16
CA GLU A 73 21.38 -7.37 14.65
C GLU A 73 21.54 -6.12 15.49
N ASN A 74 21.49 -6.26 16.83
CA ASN A 74 21.63 -5.16 17.78
C ASN A 74 23.04 -4.55 17.79
N LEU A 75 24.05 -5.33 17.43
CA LEU A 75 25.44 -4.87 17.33
C LEU A 75 25.74 -4.18 15.99
N ASP A 76 24.95 -4.47 14.96
CA ASP A 76 25.16 -3.95 13.60
C ASP A 76 24.27 -2.74 13.31
N SER A 77 24.82 -1.55 13.44
CA SER A 77 24.12 -0.28 13.13
C SER A 77 23.67 -0.15 11.66
N LYS A 78 24.09 -1.06 10.76
CA LYS A 78 23.77 -1.06 9.33
C LYS A 78 22.78 -2.16 8.93
N SER A 79 22.23 -2.93 9.86
CA SER A 79 21.31 -4.04 9.58
C SER A 79 20.16 -3.63 8.67
N ASP A 80 19.51 -2.50 8.94
CA ASP A 80 18.40 -1.99 8.10
C ASP A 80 18.84 -1.72 6.65
N SER A 81 20.01 -1.14 6.45
CA SER A 81 20.53 -0.86 5.10
C SER A 81 20.83 -2.15 4.33
N LYS A 82 21.28 -3.20 5.04
CA LYS A 82 21.48 -4.52 4.46
C LYS A 82 20.13 -5.15 4.07
N TYR A 83 19.11 -5.07 4.94
CA TYR A 83 17.75 -5.53 4.63
C TYR A 83 17.14 -4.80 3.44
N GLU A 84 17.34 -3.49 3.31
CA GLU A 84 16.90 -2.73 2.15
C GLU A 84 17.59 -3.19 0.86
N SER A 85 18.89 -3.48 0.92
CA SER A 85 19.66 -3.99 -0.20
C SER A 85 19.14 -5.36 -0.66
N VAL A 86 18.95 -6.29 0.28
CA VAL A 86 18.35 -7.61 0.01
C VAL A 86 16.98 -7.47 -0.66
N THR A 87 16.12 -6.66 -0.06
CA THR A 87 14.77 -6.42 -0.59
C THR A 87 14.83 -5.89 -2.03
N LYS A 88 15.78 -5.02 -2.32
CA LYS A 88 16.00 -4.53 -3.69
C LYS A 88 16.36 -5.67 -4.63
N HIS A 89 17.26 -6.58 -4.24
CA HIS A 89 17.63 -7.75 -5.05
C HIS A 89 16.43 -8.66 -5.29
N LEU A 90 15.68 -9.04 -4.26
CA LEU A 90 14.49 -9.88 -4.38
C LEU A 90 13.43 -9.25 -5.29
N ARG A 91 13.21 -7.94 -5.16
CA ARG A 91 12.25 -7.20 -6.00
C ARG A 91 12.67 -7.18 -7.47
N ILE A 92 13.95 -6.97 -7.77
CA ILE A 92 14.47 -7.00 -9.14
C ILE A 92 14.30 -8.40 -9.70
N TYR A 93 14.67 -9.43 -8.94
CA TYR A 93 14.53 -10.82 -9.37
C TYR A 93 13.08 -11.22 -9.63
N ALA A 94 12.18 -10.97 -8.68
CA ALA A 94 10.75 -11.27 -8.85
C ALA A 94 10.12 -10.51 -10.03
N ASN A 95 10.57 -9.28 -10.30
CA ASN A 95 10.11 -8.49 -11.45
C ASN A 95 10.58 -9.05 -12.80
N SER A 96 11.77 -9.61 -12.87
CA SER A 96 12.29 -10.24 -14.09
C SER A 96 11.69 -11.64 -14.34
N HIS A 97 11.18 -12.30 -13.28
CA HIS A 97 10.58 -13.64 -13.34
C HIS A 97 9.08 -13.63 -12.95
N ARG A 98 8.30 -12.69 -13.51
CA ARG A 98 6.88 -12.49 -13.16
C ARG A 98 5.99 -13.70 -13.38
N GLU A 99 6.33 -14.55 -14.33
CA GLU A 99 5.58 -15.79 -14.61
C GLU A 99 5.76 -16.81 -13.49
N GLN A 100 6.95 -16.83 -12.87
CA GLN A 100 7.26 -17.68 -11.73
C GLN A 100 6.66 -17.13 -10.42
N PHE A 101 6.58 -15.79 -10.28
CA PHE A 101 6.10 -15.12 -9.07
C PHE A 101 4.85 -14.26 -9.31
N PRO A 102 3.76 -14.80 -9.87
CA PRO A 102 2.56 -14.02 -10.20
C PRO A 102 1.90 -13.40 -8.96
N ARG A 103 1.98 -14.07 -7.80
CA ARG A 103 1.43 -13.61 -6.53
C ARG A 103 2.10 -12.33 -6.04
N VAL A 104 3.42 -12.23 -6.13
CA VAL A 104 4.18 -11.02 -5.76
C VAL A 104 3.68 -9.81 -6.55
N TYR A 105 3.48 -9.98 -7.85
CA TYR A 105 2.97 -8.92 -8.71
C TYR A 105 1.53 -8.53 -8.39
N GLN A 106 0.68 -9.49 -8.02
CA GLN A 106 -0.71 -9.22 -7.60
C GLN A 106 -0.74 -8.42 -6.29
N GLU A 107 0.03 -8.81 -5.28
CA GLU A 107 0.10 -8.10 -4.01
C GLU A 107 0.71 -6.70 -4.17
N LEU A 108 1.73 -6.54 -5.03
CA LEU A 108 2.26 -5.22 -5.38
C LEU A 108 1.19 -4.31 -6.01
N LYS A 109 0.33 -4.84 -6.91
CA LYS A 109 -0.77 -4.06 -7.49
C LYS A 109 -1.80 -3.64 -6.46
N LYS A 110 -2.18 -4.54 -5.55
CA LYS A 110 -3.11 -4.24 -4.44
C LYS A 110 -2.54 -3.15 -3.53
N TYR A 111 -1.28 -3.30 -3.11
CA TYR A 111 -0.60 -2.29 -2.30
C TYR A 111 -0.57 -0.93 -3.00
N ASN A 112 -0.12 -0.88 -4.26
CA ASN A 112 -0.08 0.36 -5.04
C ASN A 112 -1.46 1.00 -5.17
N TYR A 113 -2.51 0.23 -5.38
CA TYR A 113 -3.89 0.71 -5.46
C TYR A 113 -4.31 1.40 -4.16
N TRP A 114 -4.17 0.73 -3.02
CA TRP A 114 -4.59 1.28 -1.73
C TRP A 114 -3.74 2.47 -1.28
N ARG A 115 -2.43 2.42 -1.51
CA ARG A 115 -1.52 3.54 -1.28
C ARG A 115 -1.91 4.78 -2.07
N ASN A 116 -2.15 4.62 -3.36
CA ASN A 116 -2.51 5.70 -4.25
C ASN A 116 -3.89 6.28 -3.89
N LEU A 117 -4.85 5.42 -3.60
CA LEU A 117 -6.19 5.83 -3.19
C LEU A 117 -6.17 6.59 -1.85
N TYR A 118 -5.35 6.16 -0.91
CA TYR A 118 -5.17 6.86 0.35
C TYR A 118 -4.43 8.20 0.16
N GLY A 119 -3.42 8.24 -0.69
CA GLY A 119 -2.68 9.47 -0.99
C GLY A 119 -3.55 10.58 -1.59
N CYS A 120 -4.57 10.23 -2.37
CA CYS A 120 -5.52 11.20 -2.94
C CYS A 120 -6.79 11.40 -2.09
N LYS A 121 -6.91 10.73 -0.92
CA LYS A 121 -8.13 10.71 -0.10
C LYS A 121 -8.68 12.10 0.20
N TRP A 122 -7.84 13.00 0.68
CA TRP A 122 -8.27 14.33 1.08
C TRP A 122 -8.73 15.19 -0.11
N TYR A 123 -8.09 15.04 -1.26
CA TYR A 123 -8.51 15.71 -2.50
C TYR A 123 -9.88 15.21 -2.97
N ALA A 124 -10.11 13.88 -2.92
CA ALA A 124 -11.41 13.29 -3.26
C ALA A 124 -12.52 13.78 -2.32
N LEU A 125 -12.24 13.79 -1.00
CA LEU A 125 -13.20 14.27 -0.01
C LEU A 125 -13.49 15.77 -0.17
N SER A 126 -12.51 16.59 -0.53
CA SER A 126 -12.73 18.01 -0.83
C SER A 126 -13.66 18.20 -2.03
N ILE A 127 -13.50 17.39 -3.08
CA ILE A 127 -14.41 17.41 -4.23
C ILE A 127 -15.84 17.01 -3.82
N TYR A 128 -15.99 15.94 -3.02
CA TYR A 128 -17.30 15.52 -2.52
C TYR A 128 -17.95 16.60 -1.65
N ALA A 129 -17.18 17.28 -0.79
CA ALA A 129 -17.66 18.38 0.02
C ALA A 129 -18.15 19.56 -0.84
N ILE A 130 -17.40 19.95 -1.88
CA ILE A 130 -17.78 21.01 -2.82
C ILE A 130 -19.08 20.65 -3.53
N LEU A 131 -19.21 19.41 -4.00
CA LEU A 131 -20.42 18.93 -4.64
C LEU A 131 -21.62 18.92 -3.67
N ALA A 132 -21.43 18.48 -2.43
CA ALA A 132 -22.46 18.50 -1.41
C ALA A 132 -22.92 19.93 -1.06
N ILE A 133 -22.00 20.86 -0.90
CA ILE A 133 -22.31 22.30 -0.68
C ILE A 133 -23.11 22.86 -1.85
N ARG A 134 -22.69 22.56 -3.09
CA ARG A 134 -23.45 22.96 -4.29
C ARG A 134 -24.88 22.43 -4.24
N GLU A 135 -25.10 21.15 -3.92
CA GLU A 135 -26.45 20.58 -3.84
C GLU A 135 -27.28 21.25 -2.75
N ILE A 136 -26.72 21.52 -1.57
CA ILE A 136 -27.39 22.25 -0.47
C ILE A 136 -27.83 23.65 -0.95
N LEU A 137 -26.92 24.42 -1.54
CA LEU A 137 -27.22 25.77 -2.04
C LEU A 137 -28.30 25.78 -3.16
N MET A 138 -28.40 24.69 -3.92
CA MET A 138 -29.46 24.53 -4.93
C MET A 138 -30.81 24.22 -4.28
N VAL A 139 -30.85 23.51 -3.16
CA VAL A 139 -32.05 23.20 -2.41
C VAL A 139 -32.70 24.48 -1.83
N ASP A 140 -31.92 25.38 -1.25
CA ASP A 140 -32.41 26.61 -0.64
C ASP A 140 -33.14 27.55 -1.65
N LYS A 141 -32.80 27.47 -2.93
CA LYS A 141 -33.47 28.27 -3.97
C LYS A 141 -34.86 27.83 -4.29
N PHE A 142 -35.29 26.62 -3.92
CA PHE A 142 -36.57 26.02 -4.29
C PHE A 142 -37.58 25.90 -3.14
N GLY A 143 -37.23 26.34 -1.94
CA GLY A 143 -38.12 26.34 -0.77
C GLY A 143 -38.43 24.95 -0.19
N ILE A 144 -38.66 24.89 1.13
CA ILE A 144 -39.00 23.65 1.84
C ILE A 144 -40.30 22.99 1.34
N ALA A 145 -41.24 23.79 0.80
CA ALA A 145 -42.52 23.29 0.26
C ALA A 145 -42.36 22.38 -1.00
N ASP A 146 -41.31 22.61 -1.80
CA ASP A 146 -41.03 21.77 -2.98
C ASP A 146 -40.41 20.42 -2.63
N ILE A 147 -39.90 20.29 -1.43
CA ILE A 147 -39.39 19.04 -0.86
C ILE A 147 -40.48 17.97 -0.84
N PHE A 148 -41.68 18.35 -0.42
CA PHE A 148 -42.83 17.45 -0.28
C PHE A 148 -43.57 17.20 -1.60
N ARG A 149 -43.36 18.05 -2.62
CA ARG A 149 -44.00 17.88 -3.93
C ARG A 149 -43.20 17.00 -4.90
N ASN A 150 -41.85 17.05 -4.88
CA ASN A 150 -40.98 16.23 -5.72
C ASN A 150 -39.67 15.87 -4.98
N PRO A 151 -39.72 14.98 -3.97
CA PRO A 151 -38.57 14.77 -3.02
C PRO A 151 -37.41 14.01 -3.65
N VAL A 152 -37.59 13.25 -4.70
CA VAL A 152 -36.69 12.15 -5.05
C VAL A 152 -35.38 12.55 -5.73
N PRO A 153 -35.24 13.47 -6.69
CA PRO A 153 -33.96 13.64 -7.39
C PRO A 153 -32.88 14.39 -6.62
N LYS A 154 -33.24 15.40 -5.83
CA LYS A 154 -32.27 16.34 -5.22
C LYS A 154 -31.61 15.78 -3.96
N TYR A 155 -32.41 15.23 -3.03
CA TYR A 155 -31.88 14.65 -1.80
C TYR A 155 -31.20 13.33 -2.03
N THR A 156 -31.60 12.59 -3.05
CA THR A 156 -30.92 11.34 -3.43
C THR A 156 -29.45 11.57 -3.72
N MET A 157 -29.11 12.62 -4.49
CA MET A 157 -27.71 12.94 -4.79
C MET A 157 -26.92 13.32 -3.55
N LEU A 158 -27.49 14.16 -2.67
CA LEU A 158 -26.86 14.52 -1.41
C LEU A 158 -26.66 13.29 -0.50
N LEU A 159 -27.69 12.44 -0.38
CA LEU A 159 -27.61 11.21 0.40
C LEU A 159 -26.51 10.28 -0.14
N VAL A 160 -26.45 10.11 -1.46
CA VAL A 160 -25.40 9.30 -2.12
C VAL A 160 -24.02 9.86 -1.82
N LEU A 161 -23.82 11.19 -1.94
CA LEU A 161 -22.53 11.82 -1.62
C LEU A 161 -22.11 11.61 -0.16
N VAL A 162 -23.06 11.74 0.78
CA VAL A 162 -22.77 11.53 2.21
C VAL A 162 -22.43 10.06 2.49
N VAL A 163 -23.28 9.13 2.05
CA VAL A 163 -23.06 7.69 2.24
C VAL A 163 -21.73 7.26 1.61
N TRP A 164 -21.47 7.72 0.37
CA TRP A 164 -20.23 7.41 -0.32
C TRP A 164 -19.00 7.97 0.41
N SER A 165 -19.08 9.21 0.94
CA SER A 165 -18.00 9.81 1.72
C SER A 165 -17.69 9.01 2.99
N ILE A 166 -18.72 8.54 3.69
CA ILE A 166 -18.57 7.71 4.90
C ILE A 166 -17.92 6.36 4.54
N LEU A 167 -18.41 5.68 3.50
CA LEU A 167 -17.86 4.42 3.02
C LEU A 167 -16.41 4.59 2.58
N PHE A 168 -16.13 5.64 1.81
CA PHE A 168 -14.79 5.95 1.34
C PHE A 168 -13.83 6.21 2.50
N CYS A 169 -14.24 6.99 3.50
CA CYS A 169 -13.44 7.23 4.70
C CYS A 169 -13.15 5.95 5.50
N SER A 170 -14.13 5.06 5.61
CA SER A 170 -14.03 3.83 6.38
C SER A 170 -13.12 2.79 5.70
N ILE A 171 -13.28 2.62 4.38
CA ILE A 171 -12.55 1.62 3.59
C ILE A 171 -11.12 2.10 3.30
N VAL A 172 -10.97 3.37 2.88
CA VAL A 172 -9.67 3.98 2.54
C VAL A 172 -9.01 4.49 3.81
N SER A 173 -8.39 3.58 4.54
CA SER A 173 -7.76 3.83 5.83
C SER A 173 -6.26 3.50 5.82
N GLN A 174 -5.50 4.13 6.73
CA GLN A 174 -4.09 3.79 6.93
C GLN A 174 -3.89 2.32 7.30
N LYS A 175 -4.84 1.74 8.05
CA LYS A 175 -4.82 0.32 8.41
C LYS A 175 -4.90 -0.58 7.18
N THR A 176 -5.74 -0.21 6.19
CA THR A 176 -5.86 -0.94 4.92
C THR A 176 -4.55 -0.86 4.12
N VAL A 177 -3.92 0.32 4.05
CA VAL A 177 -2.62 0.48 3.38
C VAL A 177 -1.55 -0.36 4.08
N LYS A 178 -1.46 -0.27 5.42
CA LYS A 178 -0.50 -1.05 6.22
C LYS A 178 -0.64 -2.54 5.96
N ARG A 179 -1.85 -3.08 6.06
CA ARG A 179 -2.10 -4.50 5.80
C ARG A 179 -1.58 -4.93 4.42
N ASN A 180 -1.98 -4.24 3.35
CA ASN A 180 -1.56 -4.60 2.00
C ASN A 180 -0.04 -4.40 1.78
N ALA A 181 0.60 -3.45 2.47
CA ALA A 181 2.05 -3.27 2.43
C ALA A 181 2.79 -4.45 3.07
N PHE A 182 2.30 -4.95 4.21
CA PHE A 182 2.87 -6.12 4.88
C PHE A 182 2.56 -7.41 4.14
N ASP A 183 1.36 -7.57 3.55
CA ASP A 183 1.02 -8.71 2.69
C ASP A 183 1.96 -8.80 1.48
N TYR A 184 2.22 -7.67 0.82
CA TYR A 184 3.19 -7.61 -0.27
C TYR A 184 4.61 -7.94 0.21
N ALA A 185 5.03 -7.36 1.34
CA ALA A 185 6.37 -7.58 1.90
C ALA A 185 6.59 -9.06 2.24
N LYS A 186 5.63 -9.70 2.92
CA LYS A 186 5.66 -11.12 3.23
C LYS A 186 5.74 -11.97 1.97
N THR A 187 4.87 -11.72 0.99
CA THR A 187 4.86 -12.48 -0.26
C THR A 187 6.16 -12.31 -1.06
N LEU A 188 6.81 -11.14 -0.97
CA LEU A 188 8.12 -10.94 -1.59
C LEU A 188 9.20 -11.76 -0.89
N LEU A 189 9.20 -11.85 0.43
CA LEU A 189 10.17 -12.64 1.19
C LEU A 189 9.94 -14.16 1.01
N GLU A 190 8.69 -14.60 0.88
CA GLU A 190 8.33 -16.00 0.55
C GLU A 190 8.91 -16.48 -0.80
N THR A 191 9.39 -15.57 -1.67
CA THR A 191 10.13 -15.97 -2.88
C THR A 191 11.42 -16.71 -2.57
N VAL A 192 12.00 -16.50 -1.39
CA VAL A 192 13.20 -17.23 -0.92
C VAL A 192 12.91 -18.72 -0.82
N ASP A 193 11.72 -19.13 -0.34
CA ASP A 193 11.34 -20.53 -0.24
C ASP A 193 11.30 -21.22 -1.61
N VAL A 194 10.77 -20.51 -2.62
CA VAL A 194 10.74 -21.02 -4.00
C VAL A 194 12.14 -21.10 -4.60
N MET A 195 12.98 -20.09 -4.33
CA MET A 195 14.34 -20.04 -4.85
C MET A 195 15.31 -21.00 -4.13
N SER A 196 15.00 -21.37 -2.89
CA SER A 196 15.77 -22.36 -2.13
C SER A 196 15.45 -23.80 -2.52
N GLY A 197 14.38 -24.02 -3.31
CA GLY A 197 13.91 -25.36 -3.69
C GLY A 197 13.12 -26.09 -2.60
N ASP A 198 12.81 -25.43 -1.49
CA ASP A 198 12.14 -26.07 -0.34
C ASP A 198 10.65 -26.41 -0.61
N LEU A 199 10.08 -25.86 -1.67
CA LEU A 199 8.68 -26.12 -2.08
C LEU A 199 8.57 -27.06 -3.29
N GLU A 200 9.68 -27.54 -3.86
CA GLU A 200 9.69 -28.48 -5.00
C GLU A 200 9.86 -29.94 -4.58
N ALA A 201 9.88 -30.23 -3.29
CA ALA A 201 10.07 -31.57 -2.75
C ALA A 201 8.74 -32.26 -2.34
#